data_ad08cd25683250a0d7ba28ef81f9c410
#
_entry.id   ad08cd25683250a0d7ba28ef81f9c410
#
_cell.length_a   1.000
_cell.length_b   1.000
_cell.length_c   1.000
_cell.angle_alpha   90.00
_cell.angle_beta   90.00
_cell.angle_gamma   90.00
#
_symmetry.space_group_name_H-M   'P 1'
#
loop_
_entity.id
_entity.type
_entity.pdbx_description
1 polymer ?
#
loop_
_entity_poly.entity_id
_entity_poly.type
_entity_poly.pdbx_seq_one_letter_code
_entity_poly.pdbx_strand_id
1 'polypeptide(L)'
;MLERIIGEIRQCLEKNCLLAGLALALTLPDICGKAEYPQENSNKKRYIQWYDENVGITEKPPKFTQSDTEMPYLSGEVVYSLRCQFLHQGTPNIEAAKIKEEACRIDDFTLLIQKENSLDIYSDSAAVFSCGTDPDGKKPIYKLRSYEVNVRRLCMILCACAEGYYRGNTDKFSFFQYEIVDVDERREKFLSEHPEARDFNWGNAPMETIKNMEA
;
A
#
# COMPACT_ATOMS: atom_id res chain seq x y z
N MET A 1 -13.58 6.24 -6.00
CA MET A 1 -13.05 5.78 -4.69
C MET A 1 -11.53 5.49 -4.74
N LEU A 2 -11.04 4.63 -5.62
CA LEU A 2 -9.61 4.28 -5.65
C LEU A 2 -8.72 5.50 -5.93
N GLU A 3 -9.09 6.34 -6.88
CA GLU A 3 -8.35 7.59 -7.19
C GLU A 3 -8.24 8.53 -5.98
N ARG A 4 -9.30 8.61 -5.15
CA ARG A 4 -9.27 9.39 -3.91
C ARG A 4 -8.26 8.81 -2.92
N ILE A 5 -8.27 7.48 -2.70
CA ILE A 5 -7.29 6.83 -1.83
C ILE A 5 -5.85 7.11 -2.31
N ILE A 6 -5.60 6.97 -3.61
CA ILE A 6 -4.29 7.27 -4.20
C ILE A 6 -3.92 8.75 -4.01
N GLY A 7 -4.87 9.65 -4.19
CA GLY A 7 -4.67 11.08 -3.94
C GLY A 7 -4.29 11.38 -2.49
N GLU A 8 -4.97 10.75 -1.52
CA GLU A 8 -4.66 10.89 -0.09
C GLU A 8 -3.29 10.30 0.27
N ILE A 9 -2.90 9.16 -0.32
CA ILE A 9 -1.54 8.62 -0.14
C ILE A 9 -0.50 9.64 -0.63
N ARG A 10 -0.68 10.20 -1.82
CA ARG A 10 0.24 11.21 -2.37
C ARG A 10 0.35 12.43 -1.46
N GLN A 11 -0.77 12.94 -0.95
CA GLN A 11 -0.76 14.03 0.03
C GLN A 11 -0.04 13.66 1.33
N CYS A 12 -0.19 12.43 1.81
CA CYS A 12 0.58 11.95 2.96
C CYS A 12 2.08 11.98 2.68
N LEU A 13 2.51 11.56 1.49
CA LEU A 13 3.91 11.59 1.10
C LEU A 13 4.44 13.04 1.00
N GLU A 14 3.69 13.95 0.40
CA GLU A 14 4.04 15.38 0.30
C GLU A 14 4.17 16.03 1.68
N LYS A 15 3.29 15.68 2.61
CA LYS A 15 3.32 16.19 4.00
C LYS A 15 4.25 15.42 4.94
N ASN A 16 5.06 14.49 4.42
CA ASN A 16 5.94 13.61 5.21
C ASN A 16 5.22 12.76 6.28
N CYS A 17 3.92 12.49 6.10
CA CYS A 17 3.13 11.57 6.92
C CYS A 17 3.33 10.13 6.41
N LEU A 18 4.59 9.66 6.35
CA LEU A 18 4.98 8.46 5.61
C LEU A 18 4.30 7.18 6.11
N LEU A 19 4.15 7.03 7.42
CA LEU A 19 3.51 5.84 8.00
C LEU A 19 2.00 5.81 7.71
N ALA A 20 1.32 6.96 7.69
CA ALA A 20 -0.08 7.04 7.29
C ALA A 20 -0.24 6.72 5.80
N GLY A 21 0.65 7.27 4.96
CA GLY A 21 0.69 6.93 3.54
C GLY A 21 0.92 5.43 3.31
N LEU A 22 1.85 4.82 4.05
CA LEU A 22 2.11 3.37 3.99
C LEU A 22 0.87 2.56 4.38
N ALA A 23 0.20 2.93 5.48
CA ALA A 23 -1.02 2.24 5.93
C ALA A 23 -2.08 2.18 4.82
N LEU A 24 -2.32 3.31 4.15
CA LEU A 24 -3.26 3.37 3.02
C LEU A 24 -2.73 2.61 1.80
N ALA A 25 -1.45 2.78 1.45
CA ALA A 25 -0.87 2.13 0.27
C ALA A 25 -0.93 0.60 0.37
N LEU A 26 -0.70 0.02 1.55
CA LEU A 26 -0.81 -1.41 1.81
C LEU A 26 -2.22 -1.98 1.62
N THR A 27 -3.25 -1.14 1.50
CA THR A 27 -4.62 -1.59 1.17
C THR A 27 -4.88 -1.71 -0.34
N LEU A 28 -4.05 -1.08 -1.17
CA LEU A 28 -4.26 -1.06 -2.62
C LEU A 28 -4.29 -2.46 -3.26
N PRO A 29 -3.39 -3.40 -2.91
CA PRO A 29 -3.47 -4.76 -3.43
C PRO A 29 -4.72 -5.54 -2.96
N ASP A 30 -5.28 -5.25 -1.77
CA ASP A 30 -6.55 -5.83 -1.33
C ASP A 30 -7.70 -5.39 -2.26
N ILE A 31 -7.74 -4.10 -2.58
CA ILE A 31 -8.79 -3.48 -3.40
C ILE A 31 -8.69 -4.00 -4.84
N CYS A 32 -7.51 -3.93 -5.44
CA CYS A 32 -7.29 -4.36 -6.82
C CYS A 32 -7.42 -5.89 -6.97
N GLY A 33 -6.93 -6.66 -5.99
CA GLY A 33 -7.09 -8.11 -5.96
C GLY A 33 -8.55 -8.55 -5.84
N LYS A 34 -9.39 -7.79 -5.11
CA LYS A 34 -10.83 -8.03 -5.07
C LYS A 34 -11.50 -7.77 -6.43
N ALA A 35 -11.05 -6.74 -7.14
CA ALA A 35 -11.54 -6.43 -8.48
C ALA A 35 -11.14 -7.51 -9.50
N GLU A 36 -9.88 -8.00 -9.45
CA GLU A 36 -9.37 -8.98 -10.40
C GLU A 36 -9.88 -10.39 -10.15
N TYR A 37 -9.94 -10.81 -8.88
CA TYR A 37 -10.31 -12.19 -8.50
C TYR A 37 -11.57 -12.22 -7.63
N PRO A 38 -12.75 -11.79 -8.14
CA PRO A 38 -13.97 -11.68 -7.34
C PRO A 38 -14.47 -13.04 -6.82
N GLN A 39 -14.08 -14.16 -7.44
CA GLN A 39 -14.48 -15.53 -7.07
C GLN A 39 -13.53 -16.19 -6.04
N GLU A 40 -12.34 -15.64 -5.81
CA GLU A 40 -11.42 -16.16 -4.80
C GLU A 40 -11.84 -15.63 -3.42
N ASN A 41 -12.17 -16.53 -2.50
CA ASN A 41 -12.65 -16.18 -1.17
C ASN A 41 -11.53 -15.76 -0.21
N SER A 42 -10.29 -16.15 -0.48
CA SER A 42 -9.14 -15.84 0.37
C SER A 42 -8.56 -14.45 0.07
N ASN A 43 -8.73 -13.51 0.99
CA ASN A 43 -8.11 -12.19 0.86
C ASN A 43 -6.58 -12.29 0.69
N LYS A 44 -5.94 -13.21 1.45
CA LYS A 44 -4.50 -13.44 1.34
C LYS A 44 -4.08 -13.83 -0.08
N LYS A 45 -4.80 -14.79 -0.69
CA LYS A 45 -4.46 -15.25 -2.03
C LYS A 45 -4.64 -14.14 -3.07
N ARG A 46 -5.78 -13.41 -3.03
CA ARG A 46 -6.02 -12.27 -3.93
C ARG A 46 -4.94 -11.21 -3.84
N TYR A 47 -4.58 -10.85 -2.61
CA TYR A 47 -3.54 -9.85 -2.33
C TYR A 47 -2.21 -10.25 -2.94
N ILE A 48 -1.72 -11.45 -2.58
CA ILE A 48 -0.42 -11.96 -3.01
C ILE A 48 -0.39 -12.07 -4.53
N GLN A 49 -1.40 -12.70 -5.13
CA GLN A 49 -1.45 -12.91 -6.56
C GLN A 49 -1.45 -11.59 -7.33
N TRP A 50 -2.33 -10.65 -6.95
CA TRP A 50 -2.36 -9.34 -7.61
C TRP A 50 -1.04 -8.60 -7.48
N TYR A 51 -0.45 -8.60 -6.28
CA TYR A 51 0.84 -7.95 -6.05
C TYR A 51 1.93 -8.56 -6.92
N ASP A 52 2.09 -9.87 -6.92
CA ASP A 52 3.16 -10.55 -7.65
C ASP A 52 3.05 -10.35 -9.17
N GLU A 53 1.83 -10.28 -9.71
CA GLU A 53 1.57 -10.07 -11.13
C GLU A 53 1.76 -8.60 -11.57
N ASN A 54 1.47 -7.62 -10.71
CA ASN A 54 1.46 -6.21 -11.09
C ASN A 54 2.63 -5.40 -10.51
N VAL A 55 3.15 -5.78 -9.36
CA VAL A 55 4.26 -5.10 -8.66
C VAL A 55 5.49 -5.99 -8.58
N GLY A 56 5.33 -7.21 -8.09
CA GLY A 56 6.40 -8.15 -7.80
C GLY A 56 7.27 -8.49 -9.01
N ILE A 57 6.71 -8.40 -10.21
CA ILE A 57 7.46 -8.60 -11.45
C ILE A 57 8.64 -7.64 -11.60
N THR A 58 8.51 -6.42 -11.07
CA THR A 58 9.56 -5.39 -11.10
C THR A 58 10.50 -5.46 -9.90
N GLU A 59 10.06 -6.09 -8.81
CA GLU A 59 10.81 -6.24 -7.57
C GLU A 59 11.76 -7.45 -7.60
N LYS A 60 11.46 -8.43 -8.44
CA LYS A 60 12.26 -9.64 -8.53
C LYS A 60 13.66 -9.34 -9.09
N PRO A 61 14.74 -9.63 -8.34
CA PRO A 61 16.07 -9.33 -8.82
C PRO A 61 16.40 -10.14 -10.08
N PRO A 62 17.19 -9.57 -11.01
CA PRO A 62 17.63 -10.30 -12.17
C PRO A 62 18.48 -11.50 -11.73
N LYS A 63 18.29 -12.63 -12.39
CA LYS A 63 19.14 -13.81 -12.15
C LYS A 63 20.54 -13.53 -12.68
N PHE A 64 21.46 -13.25 -11.79
CA PHE A 64 22.88 -13.19 -12.14
C PHE A 64 23.42 -14.64 -12.25
N THR A 65 23.92 -14.98 -13.41
CA THR A 65 24.36 -16.33 -13.78
C THR A 65 25.58 -16.86 -13.01
N GLN A 66 26.14 -16.11 -12.05
CA GLN A 66 27.36 -16.48 -11.33
C GLN A 66 27.21 -16.58 -9.79
N SER A 67 26.03 -16.32 -9.23
CA SER A 67 25.81 -16.45 -7.79
C SER A 67 24.67 -17.41 -7.51
N ASP A 68 24.95 -18.50 -6.81
CA ASP A 68 23.93 -19.41 -6.26
C ASP A 68 23.13 -18.78 -5.11
N THR A 69 23.40 -17.52 -4.79
CA THR A 69 22.75 -16.81 -3.69
C THR A 69 21.58 -15.99 -4.22
N GLU A 70 20.38 -16.46 -3.95
CA GLU A 70 19.18 -15.70 -4.24
C GLU A 70 19.07 -14.51 -3.27
N MET A 71 18.96 -13.30 -3.85
CA MET A 71 18.78 -12.08 -3.07
C MET A 71 17.31 -11.97 -2.62
N PRO A 72 17.05 -11.55 -1.37
CA PRO A 72 15.70 -11.29 -0.92
C PRO A 72 15.06 -10.14 -1.70
N TYR A 73 13.76 -10.19 -1.88
CA TYR A 73 12.99 -9.13 -2.55
C TYR A 73 11.58 -9.02 -1.96
N LEU A 74 10.89 -7.93 -2.26
CA LEU A 74 9.51 -7.70 -1.84
C LEU A 74 8.55 -8.54 -2.68
N SER A 75 8.31 -9.78 -2.27
CA SER A 75 7.25 -10.62 -2.83
C SER A 75 5.88 -10.27 -2.24
N GLY A 76 4.81 -10.73 -2.87
CA GLY A 76 3.46 -10.58 -2.33
C GLY A 76 3.29 -11.18 -0.94
N GLU A 77 3.99 -12.29 -0.60
CA GLU A 77 3.96 -12.85 0.75
C GLU A 77 4.61 -11.91 1.78
N VAL A 78 5.73 -11.30 1.43
CA VAL A 78 6.45 -10.34 2.29
C VAL A 78 5.59 -9.11 2.56
N VAL A 79 5.06 -8.49 1.49
CA VAL A 79 4.25 -7.27 1.62
C VAL A 79 2.91 -7.55 2.29
N TYR A 80 2.31 -8.73 2.06
CA TYR A 80 1.12 -9.15 2.81
C TYR A 80 1.42 -9.36 4.30
N SER A 81 2.58 -9.91 4.65
CA SER A 81 3.01 -10.03 6.05
C SER A 81 3.19 -8.65 6.70
N LEU A 82 3.86 -7.72 6.02
CA LEU A 82 3.99 -6.33 6.47
C LEU A 82 2.60 -5.69 6.68
N ARG A 83 1.70 -5.83 5.71
CA ARG A 83 0.31 -5.32 5.80
C ARG A 83 -0.39 -5.85 7.06
N CYS A 84 -0.30 -7.15 7.31
CA CYS A 84 -0.96 -7.75 8.47
C CYS A 84 -0.37 -7.26 9.80
N GLN A 85 0.95 -7.19 9.90
CA GLN A 85 1.63 -6.72 11.10
C GLN A 85 1.36 -5.23 11.34
N PHE A 86 1.48 -4.43 10.30
CA PHE A 86 1.34 -2.99 10.40
C PHE A 86 -0.10 -2.55 10.70
N LEU A 87 -1.09 -3.06 9.95
CA LEU A 87 -2.47 -2.61 10.10
C LEU A 87 -3.20 -3.23 11.30
N HIS A 88 -2.84 -4.46 11.72
CA HIS A 88 -3.54 -5.13 12.81
C HIS A 88 -2.81 -5.07 14.14
N GLN A 89 -1.49 -4.95 14.14
CA GLN A 89 -0.68 -4.99 15.35
C GLN A 89 0.11 -3.70 15.60
N GLY A 90 0.10 -2.76 14.65
CA GLY A 90 0.89 -1.52 14.72
C GLY A 90 2.40 -1.75 14.66
N THR A 91 2.84 -2.94 14.26
CA THR A 91 4.25 -3.31 14.20
C THR A 91 4.75 -3.24 12.76
N PRO A 92 5.66 -2.32 12.44
CA PRO A 92 6.21 -2.17 11.09
C PRO A 92 7.27 -3.24 10.79
N ASN A 93 6.89 -4.49 10.83
CA ASN A 93 7.76 -5.64 10.64
C ASN A 93 7.07 -6.70 9.78
N ILE A 94 7.76 -7.79 9.51
CA ILE A 94 7.25 -8.98 8.83
C ILE A 94 7.37 -10.20 9.73
N GLU A 95 6.52 -11.20 9.51
CA GLU A 95 6.67 -12.51 10.16
C GLU A 95 7.38 -13.47 9.20
N ALA A 96 8.70 -13.54 9.30
CA ALA A 96 9.54 -14.38 8.45
C ALA A 96 9.08 -15.86 8.42
N ALA A 97 8.59 -16.37 9.54
CA ALA A 97 8.08 -17.75 9.65
C ALA A 97 6.82 -18.02 8.79
N LYS A 98 6.10 -16.98 8.38
CA LYS A 98 4.89 -17.11 7.53
C LYS A 98 5.19 -17.03 6.03
N ILE A 99 6.43 -16.69 5.66
CA ILE A 99 6.90 -16.66 4.27
C ILE A 99 7.28 -18.10 3.88
N LYS A 100 6.53 -18.67 2.95
CA LYS A 100 6.70 -20.07 2.57
C LYS A 100 7.82 -20.28 1.56
N GLU A 101 8.01 -19.32 0.66
CA GLU A 101 9.03 -19.42 -0.37
C GLU A 101 10.39 -19.05 0.22
N GLU A 102 11.31 -20.03 0.28
CA GLU A 102 12.66 -19.87 0.83
C GLU A 102 13.43 -18.72 0.16
N ALA A 103 13.24 -18.55 -1.15
CA ALA A 103 13.86 -17.47 -1.93
C ALA A 103 13.44 -16.06 -1.49
N CYS A 104 12.23 -15.95 -0.93
CA CYS A 104 11.66 -14.68 -0.46
C CYS A 104 11.86 -14.46 1.05
N ARG A 105 12.52 -15.40 1.73
CA ARG A 105 12.73 -15.31 3.18
C ARG A 105 13.60 -14.10 3.51
N ILE A 106 13.13 -13.29 4.45
CA ILE A 106 13.84 -12.15 5.01
C ILE A 106 13.95 -12.39 6.52
N ASP A 107 15.17 -12.36 7.04
CA ASP A 107 15.46 -12.60 8.46
C ASP A 107 15.52 -11.28 9.24
N ASP A 108 15.98 -10.20 8.58
CA ASP A 108 16.04 -8.85 9.14
C ASP A 108 15.37 -7.86 8.19
N PHE A 109 14.38 -7.11 8.69
CA PHE A 109 13.55 -6.23 7.89
C PHE A 109 13.47 -4.83 8.51
N THR A 110 13.80 -3.82 7.73
CA THR A 110 13.83 -2.43 8.18
C THR A 110 13.01 -1.54 7.26
N LEU A 111 12.21 -0.63 7.85
CA LEU A 111 11.55 0.46 7.14
C LEU A 111 12.45 1.70 7.14
N LEU A 112 12.86 2.15 5.95
CA LEU A 112 13.59 3.40 5.79
C LEU A 112 12.59 4.55 5.60
N ILE A 113 12.64 5.50 6.52
CA ILE A 113 11.88 6.76 6.45
C ILE A 113 12.84 7.87 6.05
N GLN A 114 12.59 8.47 4.89
CA GLN A 114 13.38 9.53 4.33
C GLN A 114 12.53 10.80 4.18
N LYS A 115 12.98 11.91 4.75
CA LYS A 115 12.33 13.21 4.54
C LYS A 115 12.65 13.71 3.13
N GLU A 116 11.73 14.47 2.56
CA GLU A 116 11.97 15.24 1.34
C GLU A 116 13.21 16.13 1.49
N ASN A 117 14.03 16.28 0.48
CA ASN A 117 15.30 17.03 0.46
C ASN A 117 16.52 16.34 1.13
N SER A 118 16.43 15.12 1.60
CA SER A 118 17.60 14.29 1.76
C SER A 118 17.97 13.69 0.39
N LEU A 119 19.24 13.41 0.13
CA LEU A 119 19.74 12.79 -1.11
C LEU A 119 18.70 11.83 -1.71
N ASP A 120 18.25 12.11 -2.94
CA ASP A 120 17.11 11.45 -3.62
C ASP A 120 17.37 9.98 -3.97
N ILE A 121 17.83 9.19 -3.01
CA ILE A 121 18.00 7.75 -3.19
C ILE A 121 16.71 7.05 -2.75
N TYR A 122 15.76 7.00 -3.66
CA TYR A 122 14.54 6.19 -3.51
C TYR A 122 14.82 4.73 -3.90
N SER A 123 15.73 4.07 -3.19
CA SER A 123 16.07 2.68 -3.44
C SER A 123 15.88 1.85 -2.18
N ASP A 124 15.55 0.58 -2.39
CA ASP A 124 15.63 -0.42 -1.36
C ASP A 124 17.06 -0.98 -1.30
N SER A 125 17.40 -1.58 -0.18
CA SER A 125 18.66 -2.27 0.01
C SER A 125 18.42 -3.73 0.40
N ALA A 126 19.12 -4.64 -0.25
CA ALA A 126 19.06 -6.06 0.07
C ALA A 126 20.46 -6.61 0.24
N ALA A 127 20.66 -7.43 1.26
CA ALA A 127 21.93 -8.07 1.53
C ALA A 127 21.75 -9.50 2.03
N VAL A 128 22.70 -10.36 1.68
CA VAL A 128 22.81 -11.71 2.23
C VAL A 128 24.18 -11.87 2.87
N PHE A 129 24.16 -12.06 4.16
CA PHE A 129 25.37 -12.31 4.95
C PHE A 129 25.50 -13.79 5.21
N SER A 130 26.69 -14.34 4.96
CA SER A 130 27.01 -15.75 5.23
C SER A 130 28.11 -15.80 6.29
N CYS A 131 27.86 -16.52 7.38
CA CYS A 131 28.82 -16.66 8.48
C CYS A 131 29.14 -18.11 8.73
N GLY A 132 30.45 -18.38 8.91
CA GLY A 132 30.95 -19.71 9.17
C GLY A 132 30.85 -20.65 7.94
N THR A 133 31.58 -21.75 8.00
CA THR A 133 31.44 -22.82 7.03
C THR A 133 31.21 -24.15 7.78
N ASP A 134 30.54 -25.07 7.13
CA ASP A 134 30.41 -26.42 7.67
C ASP A 134 31.81 -27.08 7.84
N PRO A 135 31.92 -28.17 8.57
CA PRO A 135 33.20 -28.85 8.79
C PRO A 135 33.95 -29.20 7.50
N ASP A 136 33.22 -29.33 6.40
CA ASP A 136 33.77 -29.64 5.07
C ASP A 136 34.12 -28.38 4.26
N GLY A 137 33.85 -27.20 4.79
CA GLY A 137 34.16 -25.92 4.14
C GLY A 137 33.28 -25.57 2.95
N LYS A 138 32.17 -26.29 2.71
CA LYS A 138 31.39 -26.20 1.48
C LYS A 138 30.14 -25.34 1.59
N LYS A 139 29.55 -25.20 2.78
CA LYS A 139 28.30 -24.45 2.98
C LYS A 139 28.40 -23.49 4.16
N PRO A 140 27.77 -22.30 4.07
CA PRO A 140 27.72 -21.45 5.22
C PRO A 140 26.84 -22.06 6.30
N ILE A 141 27.28 -22.00 7.57
CA ILE A 141 26.52 -22.48 8.73
C ILE A 141 25.30 -21.63 8.99
N TYR A 142 25.42 -20.32 8.68
CA TYR A 142 24.37 -19.33 8.93
C TYR A 142 24.26 -18.36 7.75
N LYS A 143 23.03 -18.16 7.28
CA LYS A 143 22.69 -17.11 6.30
C LYS A 143 21.71 -16.13 6.96
N LEU A 144 22.03 -14.86 6.92
CA LEU A 144 21.16 -13.75 7.30
C LEU A 144 20.78 -12.97 6.04
N ARG A 145 19.51 -12.91 5.73
CA ARG A 145 18.96 -12.10 4.64
C ARG A 145 18.36 -10.85 5.23
N SER A 146 18.95 -9.70 4.91
CA SER A 146 18.48 -8.39 5.34
C SER A 146 17.82 -7.69 4.17
N TYR A 147 16.72 -6.99 4.45
CA TYR A 147 16.03 -6.14 3.49
C TYR A 147 15.59 -4.82 4.12
N GLU A 148 16.01 -3.74 3.52
CA GLU A 148 15.63 -2.39 3.91
C GLU A 148 14.72 -1.80 2.82
N VAL A 149 13.48 -1.51 3.16
CA VAL A 149 12.50 -0.93 2.23
C VAL A 149 12.34 0.56 2.44
N ASN A 150 12.50 1.32 1.39
CA ASN A 150 12.17 2.73 1.38
C ASN A 150 10.65 2.91 1.33
N VAL A 151 10.07 3.44 2.41
CA VAL A 151 8.61 3.59 2.56
C VAL A 151 8.02 4.46 1.45
N ARG A 152 8.69 5.55 1.08
CA ARG A 152 8.20 6.44 0.01
C ARG A 152 8.18 5.73 -1.34
N ARG A 153 9.24 4.99 -1.67
CA ARG A 153 9.33 4.19 -2.90
C ARG A 153 8.20 3.15 -2.95
N LEU A 154 8.01 2.38 -1.88
CA LEU A 154 6.95 1.36 -1.82
C LEU A 154 5.56 1.97 -2.04
N CYS A 155 5.24 3.08 -1.35
CA CYS A 155 3.98 3.78 -1.56
C CYS A 155 3.81 4.24 -3.02
N MET A 156 4.84 4.82 -3.62
CA MET A 156 4.79 5.31 -5.00
C MET A 156 4.55 4.18 -6.01
N ILE A 157 5.25 3.05 -5.85
CA ILE A 157 5.08 1.89 -6.74
C ILE A 157 3.67 1.32 -6.61
N LEU A 158 3.18 1.12 -5.38
CA LEU A 158 1.82 0.64 -5.15
C LEU A 158 0.77 1.56 -5.76
N CYS A 159 0.93 2.89 -5.61
CA CYS A 159 0.04 3.86 -6.23
C CYS A 159 0.09 3.78 -7.76
N ALA A 160 1.28 3.73 -8.36
CA ALA A 160 1.44 3.70 -9.80
C ALA A 160 0.82 2.43 -10.42
N CYS A 161 1.09 1.27 -9.81
CA CYS A 161 0.54 0.00 -10.28
C CYS A 161 -0.99 -0.07 -10.11
N ALA A 162 -1.52 0.38 -8.96
CA ALA A 162 -2.96 0.39 -8.72
C ALA A 162 -3.69 1.37 -9.64
N GLU A 163 -3.12 2.56 -9.89
CA GLU A 163 -3.69 3.55 -10.81
C GLU A 163 -3.69 3.03 -12.25
N GLY A 164 -2.57 2.44 -12.71
CA GLY A 164 -2.47 1.85 -14.05
C GLY A 164 -3.47 0.71 -14.23
N TYR A 165 -3.58 -0.18 -13.24
CA TYR A 165 -4.55 -1.27 -13.23
C TYR A 165 -6.00 -0.73 -13.29
N TYR A 166 -6.34 0.25 -12.45
CA TYR A 166 -7.68 0.84 -12.39
C TYR A 166 -8.10 1.47 -13.72
N ARG A 167 -7.21 2.24 -14.36
CA ARG A 167 -7.51 2.89 -15.66
C ARG A 167 -7.90 1.90 -16.75
N GLY A 168 -7.32 0.70 -16.73
CA GLY A 168 -7.64 -0.35 -17.70
C GLY A 168 -8.83 -1.24 -17.33
N ASN A 169 -9.37 -1.12 -16.09
CA ASN A 169 -10.33 -2.09 -15.54
C ASN A 169 -11.42 -1.44 -14.68
N THR A 170 -11.87 -0.24 -15.01
CA THR A 170 -12.84 0.54 -14.19
C THR A 170 -14.15 -0.21 -13.94
N ASP A 171 -14.58 -1.02 -14.88
CA ASP A 171 -15.78 -1.86 -14.81
C ASP A 171 -15.72 -2.92 -13.69
N LYS A 172 -14.52 -3.41 -13.37
CA LYS A 172 -14.32 -4.40 -12.29
C LYS A 172 -14.50 -3.82 -10.89
N PHE A 173 -14.59 -2.50 -10.75
CA PHE A 173 -14.68 -1.80 -9.45
C PHE A 173 -16.12 -1.46 -9.03
N SER A 174 -17.13 -2.07 -9.65
CA SER A 174 -18.55 -1.87 -9.33
C SER A 174 -18.96 -2.31 -7.91
N PHE A 175 -18.08 -2.99 -7.17
CA PHE A 175 -18.34 -3.37 -5.78
C PHE A 175 -18.22 -2.23 -4.78
N PHE A 176 -17.73 -1.06 -5.17
CA PHE A 176 -17.80 0.16 -4.38
C PHE A 176 -19.21 0.75 -4.44
N GLN A 177 -20.07 0.34 -3.52
CA GLN A 177 -21.48 0.71 -3.50
C GLN A 177 -21.81 1.83 -2.49
N TYR A 178 -20.81 2.44 -1.86
CA TYR A 178 -21.03 3.53 -0.93
C TYR A 178 -20.44 4.83 -1.45
N GLU A 179 -21.16 5.90 -1.19
CA GLU A 179 -20.78 7.24 -1.52
C GLU A 179 -19.99 7.85 -0.35
N ILE A 180 -18.88 8.50 -0.64
CA ILE A 180 -18.22 9.40 0.30
C ILE A 180 -18.63 10.80 -0.10
N VAL A 181 -19.39 11.45 0.77
CA VAL A 181 -19.86 12.83 0.57
C VAL A 181 -18.86 13.77 1.22
N ASP A 182 -18.26 14.65 0.43
CA ASP A 182 -17.58 15.82 0.93
C ASP A 182 -18.64 16.87 1.30
N VAL A 183 -18.76 17.10 2.60
CA VAL A 183 -19.82 17.99 3.12
C VAL A 183 -19.59 19.44 2.69
N ASP A 184 -18.34 19.87 2.62
CA ASP A 184 -18.00 21.23 2.22
C ASP A 184 -18.25 21.45 0.74
N GLU A 185 -17.85 20.50 -0.12
CA GLU A 185 -18.15 20.54 -1.56
C GLU A 185 -19.66 20.50 -1.81
N ARG A 186 -20.39 19.65 -1.10
CA ARG A 186 -21.86 19.59 -1.17
C ARG A 186 -22.51 20.90 -0.75
N ARG A 187 -22.00 21.53 0.31
CA ARG A 187 -22.47 22.84 0.79
C ARG A 187 -22.19 23.94 -0.23
N GLU A 188 -20.98 23.98 -0.79
CA GLU A 188 -20.63 24.98 -1.81
C GLU A 188 -21.51 24.85 -3.04
N LYS A 189 -21.73 23.62 -3.50
CA LYS A 189 -22.66 23.34 -4.61
C LYS A 189 -24.04 23.82 -4.30
N PHE A 190 -24.59 23.49 -3.13
CA PHE A 190 -25.91 23.97 -2.68
C PHE A 190 -25.98 25.50 -2.67
N LEU A 191 -24.98 26.19 -2.10
CA LEU A 191 -24.93 27.65 -2.06
C LEU A 191 -24.73 28.31 -3.44
N SER A 192 -24.18 27.60 -4.40
CA SER A 192 -24.07 28.05 -5.79
C SER A 192 -25.42 27.98 -6.51
N GLU A 193 -26.21 26.96 -6.21
CA GLU A 193 -27.55 26.73 -6.76
C GLU A 193 -28.61 27.59 -6.05
N HIS A 194 -28.34 27.96 -4.77
CA HIS A 194 -29.22 28.74 -3.90
C HIS A 194 -28.50 29.93 -3.25
N PRO A 195 -28.14 30.98 -4.03
CA PRO A 195 -27.37 32.11 -3.52
C PRO A 195 -28.02 32.82 -2.31
N GLU A 196 -29.35 32.80 -2.23
CA GLU A 196 -30.15 33.35 -1.14
C GLU A 196 -29.90 32.69 0.21
N ALA A 197 -29.41 31.44 0.20
CA ALA A 197 -29.10 30.66 1.41
C ALA A 197 -27.76 31.07 2.08
N ARG A 198 -26.94 31.92 1.43
CA ARG A 198 -25.67 32.40 2.00
C ARG A 198 -25.85 33.26 3.24
N ASP A 199 -26.87 34.08 3.25
CA ASP A 199 -27.15 35.01 4.34
C ASP A 199 -28.01 34.37 5.43
N PHE A 200 -28.39 33.10 5.26
CA PHE A 200 -29.23 32.39 6.21
C PHE A 200 -28.43 31.96 7.44
N ASN A 201 -28.82 32.48 8.62
CA ASN A 201 -28.17 32.09 9.88
C ASN A 201 -28.71 30.75 10.39
N TRP A 202 -28.08 29.68 9.96
CA TRP A 202 -28.43 28.29 10.30
C TRP A 202 -28.47 28.00 11.80
N GLY A 203 -27.76 28.79 12.64
CA GLY A 203 -27.72 28.62 14.10
C GLY A 203 -29.04 29.09 14.77
N ASN A 204 -29.83 29.87 14.09
CA ASN A 204 -31.12 30.46 14.61
C ASN A 204 -32.34 29.99 13.81
N ALA A 205 -32.19 29.05 12.87
CA ALA A 205 -33.30 28.57 12.08
C ALA A 205 -34.29 27.78 12.94
N PRO A 206 -35.59 28.07 12.87
CA PRO A 206 -36.60 27.23 13.50
C PRO A 206 -36.55 25.83 12.94
N MET A 207 -36.65 24.81 13.80
CA MET A 207 -36.59 23.38 13.40
C MET A 207 -37.62 23.03 12.31
N GLU A 208 -38.70 23.74 12.17
CA GLU A 208 -39.72 23.56 11.13
C GLU A 208 -39.20 23.96 9.73
N THR A 209 -38.31 24.96 9.65
CA THR A 209 -37.74 25.42 8.38
C THR A 209 -36.76 24.37 7.80
N ILE A 210 -36.03 23.67 8.67
CA ILE A 210 -35.07 22.61 8.27
C ILE A 210 -35.82 21.40 7.70
N LYS A 211 -36.95 21.00 8.27
CA LYS A 211 -37.76 19.87 7.81
C LYS A 211 -38.40 20.08 6.45
N ASN A 212 -38.70 21.31 6.09
CA ASN A 212 -39.32 21.66 4.79
C ASN A 212 -38.31 21.76 3.65
N MET A 213 -36.99 21.74 3.94
CA MET A 213 -35.94 21.73 2.93
C MET A 213 -35.45 20.29 2.58
N GLU A 214 -35.89 19.28 3.33
CA GLU A 214 -35.59 17.87 3.09
C GLU A 214 -36.74 17.14 2.32
N ALA A 215 -37.80 17.83 1.97
CA ALA A 215 -38.94 17.31 1.20
C ALA A 215 -38.88 17.79 -0.26
#